data_1de3ced2e09d40149caa183b82cf3e63
#
_entry.id   1de3ced2e09d40149caa183b82cf3e63
#
_cell.length_a   1.000
_cell.length_b   1.000
_cell.length_c   1.000
_cell.angle_alpha   90.00
_cell.angle_beta   90.00
_cell.angle_gamma   90.00
#
_symmetry.space_group_name_H-M   'P 1'
#
loop_
_entity.id
_entity.type
_entity.pdbx_description
1 polymer ?
#
loop_
_entity_poly.entity_id
_entity_poly.type
_entity_poly.pdbx_seq_one_letter_code
_entity_poly.pdbx_strand_id
1 'polypeptide(L)'
;MPMESPEIQLKALNNALRRLRGACSALDGEELDEKLLEVMRRLLLAEVLADTWIVAIGGSQGAGKTTLMASLYNLHHDNSSWLRSNEGRGEKMPILILESNETKVAQGCVRRLVESGNGLTLEDVSVDVNLFQRVLCDPDAGDLLPILKVPQRYFTRNNQAWLLLPGYEKQERENREWQELMRQAMIAAGGCIIVTDETRLANQQQLEIVKDMLEKELKNCKPYIVISKTEAYRHNPQRQAELRKSAAETFNVAAEYKDNNIILTGTDDPEYVTEWMPHLRRAIDDLNFSGQTNRYLQLTHLTGIVSKDLPRVMNMLRTQSRLYYHSDKGGQDDGSQVLAEALEVFDTAVQELRDEHTKKVKMCIAKTFEAAKANMDRRLVKEHEGFANWISNAFDTTSETKGKLQQLVQDSW
;
A
#
# COMPACT_ATOMS: atom_id res chain seq x y z
N MET A 1 -10.05 20.18 -23.00
CA MET A 1 -10.46 18.82 -22.60
C MET A 1 -10.49 18.76 -21.10
N PRO A 2 -11.53 18.21 -20.44
CA PRO A 2 -11.49 17.97 -19.01
C PRO A 2 -10.32 17.00 -18.73
N MET A 3 -9.49 17.32 -17.74
CA MET A 3 -8.39 16.45 -17.33
C MET A 3 -8.99 15.16 -16.77
N GLU A 4 -8.65 14.03 -17.36
CA GLU A 4 -9.03 12.73 -16.82
C GLU A 4 -8.40 12.52 -15.43
N SER A 5 -9.12 11.83 -14.56
CA SER A 5 -8.62 11.57 -13.21
C SER A 5 -7.42 10.60 -13.25
N PRO A 6 -6.50 10.64 -12.27
CA PRO A 6 -5.39 9.69 -12.20
C PRO A 6 -5.84 8.23 -12.28
N GLU A 7 -7.02 7.93 -11.74
CA GLU A 7 -7.63 6.60 -11.72
C GLU A 7 -7.95 6.11 -13.14
N ILE A 8 -8.48 6.98 -14.00
CA ILE A 8 -8.76 6.64 -15.42
C ILE A 8 -7.46 6.31 -16.15
N GLN A 9 -6.40 7.07 -15.89
CA GLN A 9 -5.10 6.85 -16.51
C GLN A 9 -4.42 5.56 -16.02
N LEU A 10 -4.53 5.25 -14.72
CA LEU A 10 -4.06 3.97 -14.19
C LEU A 10 -4.79 2.79 -14.84
N LYS A 11 -6.11 2.89 -15.02
CA LYS A 11 -6.90 1.89 -15.76
C LYS A 11 -6.44 1.76 -17.21
N ALA A 12 -6.20 2.86 -17.90
CA ALA A 12 -5.71 2.86 -19.28
C ALA A 12 -4.33 2.19 -19.37
N LEU A 13 -3.42 2.49 -18.44
CA LEU A 13 -2.11 1.88 -18.37
C LEU A 13 -2.18 0.38 -18.06
N ASN A 14 -3.01 -0.05 -17.12
CA ASN A 14 -3.24 -1.46 -16.83
C ASN A 14 -3.83 -2.20 -18.03
N ASN A 15 -4.73 -1.57 -18.79
CA ASN A 15 -5.29 -2.14 -20.02
C ASN A 15 -4.22 -2.28 -21.12
N ALA A 16 -3.36 -1.27 -21.28
CA ALA A 16 -2.27 -1.30 -22.24
C ALA A 16 -1.24 -2.39 -21.91
N LEU A 17 -0.88 -2.56 -20.63
CA LEU A 17 0.01 -3.64 -20.16
C LEU A 17 -0.57 -5.03 -20.42
N ARG A 18 -1.88 -5.21 -20.21
CA ARG A 18 -2.55 -6.49 -20.49
C ARG A 18 -2.48 -6.84 -21.98
N ARG A 19 -2.74 -5.88 -22.87
CA ARG A 19 -2.60 -6.07 -24.32
C ARG A 19 -1.16 -6.40 -24.70
N LEU A 20 -0.20 -5.70 -24.11
CA LEU A 20 1.21 -5.93 -24.33
C LEU A 20 1.62 -7.35 -23.89
N ARG A 21 1.18 -7.80 -22.72
CA ARG A 21 1.44 -9.16 -22.25
C ARG A 21 0.84 -10.21 -23.19
N GLY A 22 -0.41 -10.02 -23.65
CA GLY A 22 -1.04 -10.90 -24.63
C GLY A 22 -0.25 -10.98 -25.95
N ALA A 23 0.28 -9.85 -26.42
CA ALA A 23 1.12 -9.81 -27.62
C ALA A 23 2.50 -10.46 -27.38
N CYS A 24 3.02 -10.44 -26.17
CA CYS A 24 4.28 -11.06 -25.81
C CYS A 24 4.19 -12.58 -25.57
N SER A 25 3.00 -13.17 -25.54
CA SER A 25 2.82 -14.62 -25.31
C SER A 25 3.48 -15.47 -26.41
N ALA A 26 3.76 -14.89 -27.58
CA ALA A 26 4.52 -15.54 -28.65
C ALA A 26 6.05 -15.45 -28.46
N LEU A 27 6.52 -14.66 -27.51
CA LEU A 27 7.94 -14.54 -27.19
C LEU A 27 8.29 -15.56 -26.09
N ASP A 28 9.20 -16.47 -26.41
CA ASP A 28 9.71 -17.48 -25.47
C ASP A 28 10.57 -16.79 -24.39
N GLY A 29 9.95 -16.27 -23.33
CA GLY A 29 10.64 -15.51 -22.30
C GLY A 29 9.95 -15.53 -20.95
N GLU A 30 10.12 -16.63 -20.17
CA GLU A 30 9.61 -16.74 -18.80
C GLU A 30 10.00 -15.53 -17.94
N GLU A 31 11.23 -15.06 -18.01
CA GLU A 31 11.71 -13.89 -17.26
C GLU A 31 10.96 -12.61 -17.62
N LEU A 32 10.58 -12.43 -18.87
CA LEU A 32 9.83 -11.28 -19.33
C LEU A 32 8.39 -11.32 -18.82
N ASP A 33 7.74 -12.48 -18.87
CA ASP A 33 6.37 -12.65 -18.38
C ASP A 33 6.28 -12.43 -16.87
N GLU A 34 7.23 -12.95 -16.10
CA GLU A 34 7.35 -12.70 -14.65
C GLU A 34 7.49 -11.20 -14.35
N LYS A 35 8.33 -10.48 -15.10
CA LYS A 35 8.52 -9.05 -14.91
C LYS A 35 7.29 -8.22 -15.29
N LEU A 36 6.58 -8.59 -16.34
CA LEU A 36 5.32 -7.97 -16.69
C LEU A 36 4.27 -8.17 -15.60
N LEU A 37 4.16 -9.37 -15.06
CA LEU A 37 3.26 -9.68 -13.95
C LEU A 37 3.61 -8.91 -12.68
N GLU A 38 4.89 -8.82 -12.33
CA GLU A 38 5.36 -7.99 -11.22
C GLU A 38 4.85 -6.55 -11.34
N VAL A 39 5.07 -5.93 -12.50
CA VAL A 39 4.62 -4.56 -12.75
C VAL A 39 3.10 -4.45 -12.75
N MET A 40 2.39 -5.42 -13.32
CA MET A 40 0.92 -5.43 -13.33
C MET A 40 0.32 -5.55 -11.92
N ARG A 41 0.86 -6.41 -11.07
CA ARG A 41 0.45 -6.52 -9.66
C ARG A 41 0.64 -5.21 -8.91
N ARG A 42 1.79 -4.56 -9.12
CA ARG A 42 2.12 -3.28 -8.51
C ARG A 42 1.19 -2.15 -8.96
N LEU A 43 0.91 -2.07 -10.26
CA LEU A 43 -0.02 -1.07 -10.81
C LEU A 43 -1.46 -1.31 -10.38
N LEU A 44 -1.89 -2.57 -10.32
CA LEU A 44 -3.21 -2.91 -9.81
C LEU A 44 -3.36 -2.51 -8.35
N LEU A 45 -2.36 -2.78 -7.53
CA LEU A 45 -2.35 -2.36 -6.14
C LEU A 45 -2.42 -0.83 -6.04
N ALA A 46 -1.67 -0.09 -6.86
CA ALA A 46 -1.74 1.36 -6.92
C ALA A 46 -3.13 1.86 -7.36
N GLU A 47 -3.80 1.20 -8.31
CA GLU A 47 -5.17 1.51 -8.74
C GLU A 47 -6.18 1.31 -7.60
N VAL A 48 -6.11 0.18 -6.90
CA VAL A 48 -6.97 -0.11 -5.74
C VAL A 48 -6.74 0.91 -4.62
N LEU A 49 -5.48 1.26 -4.34
CA LEU A 49 -5.11 2.21 -3.30
C LEU A 49 -5.50 3.66 -3.64
N ALA A 50 -5.67 3.99 -4.93
CA ALA A 50 -6.07 5.34 -5.35
C ALA A 50 -7.52 5.67 -4.97
N ASP A 51 -8.42 4.69 -5.07
CA ASP A 51 -9.85 4.86 -4.83
C ASP A 51 -10.30 4.40 -3.44
N THR A 52 -9.47 3.61 -2.76
CA THR A 52 -9.83 2.95 -1.49
C THR A 52 -8.93 3.44 -0.36
N TRP A 53 -9.54 3.80 0.76
CA TRP A 53 -8.84 4.14 1.99
C TRP A 53 -8.46 2.86 2.71
N ILE A 54 -7.18 2.59 2.75
CA ILE A 54 -6.67 1.31 3.23
C ILE A 54 -5.97 1.47 4.56
N VAL A 55 -6.34 0.60 5.51
CA VAL A 55 -5.58 0.32 6.71
C VAL A 55 -4.79 -0.96 6.48
N ALA A 56 -3.47 -0.84 6.42
CA ALA A 56 -2.60 -2.00 6.25
C ALA A 56 -2.35 -2.70 7.59
N ILE A 57 -2.33 -4.04 7.57
CA ILE A 57 -1.94 -4.88 8.70
C ILE A 57 -0.67 -5.62 8.33
N GLY A 58 0.44 -5.20 8.92
CA GLY A 58 1.77 -5.74 8.72
C GLY A 58 2.31 -6.45 9.95
N GLY A 59 3.47 -7.06 9.81
CA GLY A 59 4.18 -7.76 10.87
C GLY A 59 4.82 -9.05 10.39
N SER A 60 5.71 -9.63 11.17
CA SER A 60 6.43 -10.85 10.79
C SER A 60 5.51 -12.07 10.68
N GLN A 61 6.00 -13.11 10.04
CA GLN A 61 5.28 -14.39 9.94
C GLN A 61 4.97 -14.96 11.34
N GLY A 62 3.76 -15.48 11.53
CA GLY A 62 3.31 -16.03 12.81
C GLY A 62 3.07 -15.02 13.95
N ALA A 63 3.13 -13.72 13.67
CA ALA A 63 2.84 -12.66 14.66
C ALA A 63 1.36 -12.55 15.06
N GLY A 64 0.46 -13.32 14.46
CA GLY A 64 -0.97 -13.30 14.79
C GLY A 64 -1.83 -12.36 13.95
N LYS A 65 -1.32 -11.81 12.84
CA LYS A 65 -2.08 -10.92 11.93
C LYS A 65 -3.38 -11.56 11.45
N THR A 66 -3.26 -12.75 10.88
CA THR A 66 -4.40 -13.52 10.32
C THR A 66 -5.39 -13.90 11.41
N THR A 67 -4.90 -14.30 12.59
CA THR A 67 -5.73 -14.62 13.76
C THR A 67 -6.49 -13.40 14.26
N LEU A 68 -5.83 -12.24 14.34
CA LEU A 68 -6.47 -10.97 14.71
C LEU A 68 -7.61 -10.64 13.75
N MET A 69 -7.37 -10.71 12.44
CA MET A 69 -8.40 -10.43 11.43
C MET A 69 -9.54 -11.43 11.46
N ALA A 70 -9.24 -12.71 11.63
CA ALA A 70 -10.26 -13.74 11.78
C ALA A 70 -11.13 -13.50 13.02
N SER A 71 -10.55 -13.08 14.14
CA SER A 71 -11.27 -12.72 15.35
C SER A 71 -12.18 -11.49 15.14
N LEU A 72 -11.70 -10.45 14.46
CA LEU A 72 -12.46 -9.22 14.19
C LEU A 72 -13.77 -9.50 13.42
N TYR A 73 -13.76 -10.48 12.51
CA TYR A 73 -14.90 -10.82 11.67
C TYR A 73 -15.60 -12.13 12.05
N ASN A 74 -15.21 -12.75 13.19
CA ASN A 74 -15.75 -14.05 13.64
C ASN A 74 -15.62 -15.17 12.58
N LEU A 75 -14.48 -15.22 11.89
CA LEU A 75 -14.24 -16.20 10.82
C LEU A 75 -13.77 -17.57 11.34
N HIS A 76 -13.61 -17.73 12.64
CA HIS A 76 -13.19 -19.00 13.27
C HIS A 76 -14.29 -20.02 13.45
N HIS A 77 -15.57 -19.62 13.32
CA HIS A 77 -16.71 -20.46 13.67
C HIS A 77 -17.19 -21.39 12.55
N ASP A 78 -16.72 -21.18 11.32
CA ASP A 78 -17.06 -22.04 10.21
C ASP A 78 -15.88 -22.94 9.82
N ASN A 79 -16.16 -24.20 9.48
CA ASN A 79 -15.17 -25.16 8.93
C ASN A 79 -14.53 -24.67 7.61
N SER A 80 -15.01 -23.55 7.08
CA SER A 80 -14.46 -22.81 5.95
C SER A 80 -13.66 -21.60 6.45
N SER A 81 -12.50 -21.83 7.06
CA SER A 81 -11.62 -20.72 7.49
C SER A 81 -10.97 -20.05 6.28
N TRP A 82 -11.49 -18.90 5.89
CA TRP A 82 -10.91 -18.04 4.84
C TRP A 82 -9.54 -17.51 5.21
N LEU A 83 -9.29 -17.30 6.49
CA LEU A 83 -8.04 -16.83 7.04
C LEU A 83 -7.46 -17.91 7.96
N ARG A 84 -6.63 -18.76 7.42
CA ARG A 84 -5.96 -19.83 8.19
C ARG A 84 -4.59 -19.34 8.64
N SER A 85 -4.22 -19.67 9.86
CA SER A 85 -2.83 -19.54 10.30
C SER A 85 -2.02 -20.62 9.58
N ASN A 86 -1.23 -20.22 8.61
CA ASN A 86 -0.37 -21.13 7.85
C ASN A 86 0.97 -21.29 8.58
N GLU A 87 1.03 -22.19 9.54
CA GLU A 87 2.31 -22.60 10.13
C GLU A 87 3.13 -23.37 9.07
N GLY A 88 4.14 -22.69 8.49
CA GLY A 88 5.12 -23.31 7.61
C GLY A 88 4.96 -23.09 6.10
N ARG A 89 3.88 -22.51 5.62
CA ARG A 89 3.76 -22.01 4.24
C ARG A 89 3.48 -20.52 4.28
N GLY A 90 4.49 -19.70 4.01
CA GLY A 90 4.34 -18.25 4.00
C GLY A 90 3.31 -17.80 2.97
N GLU A 91 2.37 -16.95 3.38
CA GLU A 91 1.52 -16.23 2.44
C GLU A 91 2.41 -15.32 1.59
N LYS A 92 2.24 -15.34 0.28
CA LYS A 92 2.96 -14.50 -0.67
C LYS A 92 2.14 -13.27 -1.08
N MET A 93 0.83 -13.43 -1.19
CA MET A 93 -0.08 -12.39 -1.68
C MET A 93 -0.69 -11.57 -0.54
N PRO A 94 -0.80 -10.24 -0.68
CA PRO A 94 -1.63 -9.44 0.21
C PRO A 94 -3.11 -9.75 -0.03
N ILE A 95 -3.93 -9.67 1.02
CA ILE A 95 -5.37 -9.89 0.95
C ILE A 95 -6.07 -8.54 1.13
N LEU A 96 -6.87 -8.15 0.13
CA LEU A 96 -7.77 -7.01 0.26
C LEU A 96 -9.07 -7.47 0.94
N ILE A 97 -9.37 -6.94 2.14
CA ILE A 97 -10.60 -7.28 2.87
C ILE A 97 -11.56 -6.10 2.75
N LEU A 98 -12.68 -6.34 2.07
CA LEU A 98 -13.72 -5.35 1.79
C LEU A 98 -14.94 -5.61 2.66
N GLU A 99 -15.36 -4.61 3.41
CA GLU A 99 -16.64 -4.64 4.11
C GLU A 99 -17.78 -4.26 3.17
N SER A 100 -18.89 -5.00 3.25
CA SER A 100 -20.08 -4.72 2.46
C SER A 100 -21.35 -4.96 3.28
N ASN A 101 -22.31 -4.05 3.16
CA ASN A 101 -23.64 -4.18 3.74
C ASN A 101 -24.46 -5.32 3.09
N GLU A 102 -24.14 -5.69 1.86
CA GLU A 102 -24.83 -6.72 1.11
C GLU A 102 -24.32 -8.12 1.48
N THR A 103 -23.11 -8.21 2.02
CA THR A 103 -22.47 -9.48 2.36
C THR A 103 -22.86 -9.91 3.76
N LYS A 104 -23.56 -11.04 3.87
CA LYS A 104 -23.96 -11.66 5.16
C LYS A 104 -22.94 -12.67 5.66
N VAL A 105 -22.25 -13.35 4.76
CA VAL A 105 -21.26 -14.39 5.02
C VAL A 105 -20.01 -14.07 4.21
N ALA A 106 -18.85 -14.34 4.76
CA ALA A 106 -17.59 -14.10 4.06
C ALA A 106 -17.52 -14.81 2.70
N GLN A 107 -17.05 -14.11 1.69
CA GLN A 107 -16.92 -14.60 0.31
C GLN A 107 -15.57 -14.24 -0.25
N GLY A 108 -14.86 -15.23 -0.79
CA GLY A 108 -13.57 -15.04 -1.45
C GLY A 108 -13.73 -14.88 -2.96
N CYS A 109 -12.99 -13.94 -3.52
CA CYS A 109 -12.75 -13.88 -4.95
C CYS A 109 -11.27 -13.56 -5.22
N VAL A 110 -10.81 -13.85 -6.42
CA VAL A 110 -9.48 -13.52 -6.87
C VAL A 110 -9.60 -12.64 -8.10
N ARG A 111 -8.99 -11.47 -8.05
CA ARG A 111 -8.83 -10.63 -9.22
C ARG A 111 -7.72 -11.22 -10.06
N ARG A 112 -8.09 -11.72 -11.23
CA ARG A 112 -7.18 -12.42 -12.12
C ARG A 112 -7.34 -12.04 -13.58
N LEU A 113 -6.28 -12.35 -14.34
CA LEU A 113 -6.32 -12.27 -15.79
C LEU A 113 -6.99 -13.51 -16.36
N VAL A 114 -8.03 -13.29 -17.15
CA VAL A 114 -8.79 -14.34 -17.83
C VAL A 114 -8.68 -14.15 -19.34
N GLU A 115 -8.36 -15.21 -20.05
CA GLU A 115 -8.37 -15.18 -21.51
C GLU A 115 -9.83 -15.14 -22.00
N SER A 116 -10.11 -14.14 -22.82
CA SER A 116 -11.38 -14.02 -23.55
C SER A 116 -11.09 -13.91 -25.03
N GLY A 117 -12.11 -14.13 -25.87
CA GLY A 117 -11.94 -14.07 -27.33
C GLY A 117 -11.34 -12.76 -27.87
N ASN A 118 -11.28 -11.71 -27.06
CA ASN A 118 -10.69 -10.39 -27.39
C ASN A 118 -9.37 -10.11 -26.63
N GLY A 119 -8.71 -11.14 -26.08
CA GLY A 119 -7.47 -11.01 -25.31
C GLY A 119 -7.66 -11.18 -23.80
N LEU A 120 -6.69 -10.71 -23.01
CA LEU A 120 -6.71 -10.83 -21.54
C LEU A 120 -7.62 -9.79 -20.92
N THR A 121 -8.62 -10.23 -20.15
CA THR A 121 -9.51 -9.38 -19.33
C THR A 121 -9.17 -9.52 -17.85
N LEU A 122 -9.49 -8.48 -17.05
CA LEU A 122 -9.34 -8.49 -15.61
C LEU A 122 -10.70 -8.75 -14.98
N GLU A 123 -10.83 -9.85 -14.24
CA GLU A 123 -12.10 -10.26 -13.65
C GLU A 123 -11.94 -10.65 -12.18
N ASP A 124 -12.99 -10.38 -11.39
CA ASP A 124 -13.11 -10.88 -10.02
C ASP A 124 -13.80 -12.22 -10.06
N VAL A 125 -13.03 -13.30 -10.01
CA VAL A 125 -13.51 -14.67 -10.06
C VAL A 125 -13.81 -15.16 -8.65
N SER A 126 -15.06 -15.57 -8.38
CA SER A 126 -15.43 -16.19 -7.11
C SER A 126 -14.73 -17.53 -6.96
N VAL A 127 -14.19 -17.78 -5.78
CA VAL A 127 -13.41 -18.98 -5.46
C VAL A 127 -13.89 -19.60 -4.16
N ASP A 128 -13.69 -20.91 -4.01
CA ASP A 128 -13.88 -21.58 -2.72
C ASP A 128 -12.68 -21.33 -1.78
N VAL A 129 -12.83 -21.72 -0.53
CA VAL A 129 -11.82 -21.54 0.52
C VAL A 129 -10.49 -22.21 0.16
N ASN A 130 -10.51 -23.40 -0.43
CA ASN A 130 -9.29 -24.15 -0.71
C ASN A 130 -8.50 -23.51 -1.85
N LEU A 131 -9.20 -23.07 -2.90
CA LEU A 131 -8.58 -22.34 -4.00
C LEU A 131 -8.06 -20.99 -3.52
N PHE A 132 -8.82 -20.27 -2.67
CA PHE A 132 -8.37 -19.02 -2.08
C PHE A 132 -7.07 -19.20 -1.29
N GLN A 133 -7.01 -20.21 -0.42
CA GLN A 133 -5.80 -20.54 0.36
C GLN A 133 -4.60 -20.93 -0.52
N ARG A 134 -4.86 -21.66 -1.61
CA ARG A 134 -3.82 -22.00 -2.58
C ARG A 134 -3.24 -20.73 -3.21
N VAL A 135 -4.08 -19.83 -3.68
CA VAL A 135 -3.67 -18.57 -4.31
C VAL A 135 -2.83 -17.70 -3.36
N LEU A 136 -3.14 -17.69 -2.07
CA LEU A 136 -2.35 -16.93 -1.09
C LEU A 136 -0.90 -17.41 -0.97
N CYS A 137 -0.69 -18.71 -1.06
CA CYS A 137 0.62 -19.33 -0.83
C CYS A 137 1.37 -19.63 -2.13
N ASP A 138 0.65 -19.95 -3.20
CA ASP A 138 1.18 -20.36 -4.49
C ASP A 138 0.30 -19.83 -5.61
N PRO A 139 0.36 -18.51 -5.88
CA PRO A 139 -0.48 -17.87 -6.90
C PRO A 139 -0.08 -18.32 -8.31
N ASP A 140 -1.07 -18.59 -9.14
CA ASP A 140 -0.88 -18.80 -10.57
C ASP A 140 -0.48 -17.46 -11.24
N ALA A 141 0.15 -17.53 -12.41
CA ALA A 141 0.62 -16.36 -13.14
C ALA A 141 -0.48 -15.31 -13.43
N GLY A 142 -1.74 -15.76 -13.56
CA GLY A 142 -2.88 -14.87 -13.75
C GLY A 142 -3.45 -14.25 -12.47
N ASP A 143 -3.06 -14.72 -11.29
CA ASP A 143 -3.59 -14.25 -10.02
C ASP A 143 -2.92 -12.94 -9.60
N LEU A 144 -3.72 -11.88 -9.48
CA LEU A 144 -3.19 -10.55 -9.21
C LEU A 144 -3.49 -10.04 -7.80
N LEU A 145 -4.71 -10.28 -7.29
CA LEU A 145 -5.10 -9.80 -5.95
C LEU A 145 -6.24 -10.65 -5.37
N PRO A 146 -5.99 -11.38 -4.28
CA PRO A 146 -7.04 -12.02 -3.48
C PRO A 146 -7.90 -10.97 -2.76
N ILE A 147 -9.22 -11.13 -2.82
CA ILE A 147 -10.19 -10.24 -2.20
C ILE A 147 -11.13 -11.06 -1.32
N LEU A 148 -11.25 -10.67 -0.06
CA LEU A 148 -12.20 -11.25 0.88
C LEU A 148 -13.29 -10.24 1.21
N LYS A 149 -14.52 -10.51 0.80
CA LYS A 149 -15.70 -9.69 1.13
C LYS A 149 -16.27 -10.19 2.46
N VAL A 150 -16.47 -9.27 3.40
CA VAL A 150 -16.97 -9.58 4.76
C VAL A 150 -18.13 -8.67 5.13
N PRO A 151 -18.99 -9.06 6.11
CA PRO A 151 -20.04 -8.18 6.64
C PRO A 151 -19.44 -6.88 7.20
N GLN A 152 -20.13 -5.76 6.99
CA GLN A 152 -19.69 -4.45 7.49
C GLN A 152 -19.70 -4.41 9.02
N ARG A 153 -18.59 -3.95 9.61
CA ARG A 153 -18.41 -3.83 11.08
C ARG A 153 -17.64 -2.58 11.52
N TYR A 154 -16.56 -2.24 10.84
CA TYR A 154 -15.60 -1.22 11.29
C TYR A 154 -15.61 0.01 10.41
N PHE A 155 -15.90 -0.14 9.15
CA PHE A 155 -15.88 0.96 8.19
C PHE A 155 -17.29 1.47 7.91
N THR A 156 -17.41 2.80 7.85
CA THR A 156 -18.70 3.46 7.57
C THR A 156 -18.87 3.83 6.10
N ARG A 157 -17.80 3.77 5.33
CA ARG A 157 -17.78 4.14 3.92
C ARG A 157 -17.42 2.94 3.04
N ASN A 158 -18.06 2.84 1.88
CA ASN A 158 -17.82 1.73 0.94
C ASN A 158 -16.42 1.74 0.30
N ASN A 159 -15.68 2.85 0.41
CA ASN A 159 -14.33 2.99 -0.11
C ASN A 159 -13.25 2.79 0.97
N GLN A 160 -13.54 2.09 2.04
CA GLN A 160 -12.60 1.75 3.10
C GLN A 160 -12.35 0.24 3.11
N ALA A 161 -11.09 -0.16 3.34
CA ALA A 161 -10.72 -1.56 3.33
C ALA A 161 -9.51 -1.84 4.24
N TRP A 162 -9.34 -3.11 4.59
CA TRP A 162 -8.09 -3.61 5.14
C TRP A 162 -7.21 -4.17 4.03
N LEU A 163 -5.92 -4.04 4.20
CA LEU A 163 -4.93 -4.77 3.42
C LEU A 163 -4.10 -5.63 4.38
N LEU A 164 -4.43 -6.91 4.45
CA LEU A 164 -3.68 -7.87 5.25
C LEU A 164 -2.45 -8.28 4.47
N LEU A 165 -1.29 -7.96 5.00
CA LEU A 165 0.00 -8.20 4.36
C LEU A 165 0.56 -9.57 4.72
N PRO A 166 1.28 -10.23 3.80
CA PRO A 166 2.07 -11.40 4.10
C PRO A 166 3.03 -11.18 5.28
N GLY A 167 3.58 -12.26 5.82
CA GLY A 167 4.59 -12.17 6.85
C GLY A 167 5.84 -11.46 6.35
N TYR A 168 6.30 -10.44 7.10
CA TYR A 168 7.54 -9.76 6.77
C TYR A 168 8.74 -10.64 7.12
N GLU A 169 9.60 -10.91 6.15
CA GLU A 169 10.79 -11.72 6.27
C GLU A 169 12.00 -10.98 5.71
N LYS A 170 13.19 -11.50 5.99
CA LYS A 170 14.40 -10.98 5.37
C LYS A 170 14.33 -11.16 3.85
N GLN A 171 14.63 -10.09 3.12
CA GLN A 171 14.59 -10.10 1.66
C GLN A 171 15.67 -11.03 1.11
N GLU A 172 15.24 -12.13 0.49
CA GLU A 172 16.06 -13.09 -0.24
C GLU A 172 15.73 -13.01 -1.75
N ARG A 173 16.52 -13.69 -2.60
CA ARG A 173 16.26 -13.64 -4.06
C ARG A 173 14.88 -14.18 -4.43
N GLU A 174 14.45 -15.24 -3.78
CA GLU A 174 13.20 -15.96 -4.07
C GLU A 174 11.95 -15.20 -3.63
N ASN A 175 12.04 -14.37 -2.58
CA ASN A 175 10.88 -13.61 -2.06
C ASN A 175 10.93 -12.11 -2.39
N ARG A 176 11.89 -11.67 -3.18
CA ARG A 176 12.15 -10.25 -3.44
C ARG A 176 10.94 -9.52 -4.03
N GLU A 177 10.28 -10.12 -4.99
CA GLU A 177 9.09 -9.55 -5.65
C GLU A 177 7.97 -9.30 -4.63
N TRP A 178 7.66 -10.32 -3.82
CA TRP A 178 6.60 -10.26 -2.83
C TRP A 178 6.91 -9.28 -1.70
N GLN A 179 8.17 -9.22 -1.26
CA GLN A 179 8.60 -8.24 -0.27
C GLN A 179 8.51 -6.81 -0.80
N GLU A 180 8.83 -6.59 -2.06
CA GLU A 180 8.67 -5.28 -2.70
C GLU A 180 7.20 -4.90 -2.85
N LEU A 181 6.33 -5.81 -3.27
CA LEU A 181 4.89 -5.60 -3.34
C LEU A 181 4.31 -5.23 -1.97
N MET A 182 4.75 -5.92 -0.92
CA MET A 182 4.34 -5.66 0.46
C MET A 182 4.79 -4.28 0.94
N ARG A 183 6.03 -3.89 0.65
CA ARG A 183 6.55 -2.54 0.95
C ARG A 183 5.69 -1.46 0.32
N GLN A 184 5.38 -1.62 -0.96
CA GLN A 184 4.53 -0.67 -1.68
C GLN A 184 3.14 -0.56 -1.08
N ALA A 185 2.56 -1.68 -0.69
CA ALA A 185 1.27 -1.72 -0.03
C ALA A 185 1.27 -0.94 1.29
N MET A 186 2.34 -1.06 2.08
CA MET A 186 2.49 -0.32 3.34
C MET A 186 2.65 1.17 3.12
N ILE A 187 3.49 1.60 2.19
CA ILE A 187 3.70 3.02 1.87
C ILE A 187 2.41 3.67 1.38
N ALA A 188 1.66 2.94 0.58
CA ALA A 188 0.45 3.45 -0.05
C ALA A 188 -0.79 3.38 0.85
N ALA A 189 -0.74 2.64 1.96
CA ALA A 189 -1.83 2.60 2.92
C ALA A 189 -1.99 3.94 3.65
N GLY A 190 -3.23 4.31 3.91
CA GLY A 190 -3.56 5.53 4.69
C GLY A 190 -3.15 5.45 6.14
N GLY A 191 -2.95 4.23 6.66
CA GLY A 191 -2.47 3.93 7.99
C GLY A 191 -2.01 2.50 8.13
N CYS A 192 -1.21 2.20 9.14
CA CYS A 192 -0.65 0.87 9.36
C CYS A 192 -0.80 0.42 10.81
N ILE A 193 -1.23 -0.83 10.98
CA ILE A 193 -1.17 -1.57 12.23
C ILE A 193 -0.08 -2.64 12.07
N ILE A 194 0.89 -2.64 12.98
CA ILE A 194 1.96 -3.64 13.02
C ILE A 194 1.65 -4.63 14.12
N VAL A 195 1.48 -5.89 13.76
CA VAL A 195 1.26 -6.97 14.71
C VAL A 195 2.59 -7.66 15.04
N THR A 196 2.86 -7.81 16.31
CA THR A 196 4.04 -8.49 16.85
C THR A 196 3.65 -9.34 18.07
N ASP A 197 4.58 -10.09 18.63
CA ASP A 197 4.41 -10.78 19.91
C ASP A 197 5.68 -10.64 20.77
N GLU A 198 5.62 -11.10 22.03
CA GLU A 198 6.74 -11.01 22.98
C GLU A 198 8.02 -11.66 22.44
N THR A 199 7.90 -12.82 21.81
CA THR A 199 9.07 -13.58 21.32
C THR A 199 9.80 -12.83 20.19
N ARG A 200 9.05 -12.08 19.39
CA ARG A 200 9.59 -11.26 18.29
C ARG A 200 10.19 -9.96 18.76
N LEU A 201 9.61 -9.36 19.79
CA LEU A 201 10.19 -8.18 20.42
C LEU A 201 11.57 -8.45 21.05
N ALA A 202 11.81 -9.70 21.51
CA ALA A 202 13.09 -10.13 22.04
C ALA A 202 14.09 -10.59 20.96
N ASN A 203 13.69 -10.73 19.71
CA ASN A 203 14.51 -11.27 18.62
C ASN A 203 15.23 -10.16 17.85
N GLN A 204 16.56 -10.15 17.91
CA GLN A 204 17.41 -9.13 17.28
C GLN A 204 17.27 -9.06 15.75
N GLN A 205 17.08 -10.19 15.08
CA GLN A 205 16.86 -10.20 13.63
C GLN A 205 15.52 -9.54 13.24
N GLN A 206 14.48 -9.75 14.05
CA GLN A 206 13.19 -9.10 13.86
C GLN A 206 13.28 -7.58 14.09
N LEU A 207 14.11 -7.15 15.05
CA LEU A 207 14.39 -5.74 15.30
C LEU A 207 15.04 -5.05 14.10
N GLU A 208 15.98 -5.71 13.43
CA GLU A 208 16.62 -5.18 12.22
C GLU A 208 15.63 -5.04 11.06
N ILE A 209 14.76 -6.03 10.85
CA ILE A 209 13.70 -6.00 9.84
C ILE A 209 12.73 -4.84 10.11
N VAL A 210 12.30 -4.69 11.35
CA VAL A 210 11.39 -3.61 11.76
C VAL A 210 12.04 -2.24 11.59
N LYS A 211 13.31 -2.09 11.95
CA LYS A 211 14.07 -0.85 11.75
C LYS A 211 14.17 -0.48 10.27
N ASP A 212 14.52 -1.43 9.42
CA ASP A 212 14.58 -1.22 7.97
C ASP A 212 13.23 -0.73 7.41
N MET A 213 12.16 -1.34 7.89
CA MET A 213 10.79 -0.98 7.54
C MET A 213 10.41 0.43 8.02
N LEU A 214 10.71 0.78 9.27
CA LEU A 214 10.39 2.09 9.84
C LEU A 214 11.21 3.22 9.21
N GLU A 215 12.49 2.97 8.93
CA GLU A 215 13.39 3.99 8.38
C GLU A 215 13.11 4.29 6.91
N LYS A 216 12.72 3.28 6.14
CA LYS A 216 12.49 3.41 4.70
C LYS A 216 11.04 3.68 4.33
N GLU A 217 10.14 2.86 4.88
CA GLU A 217 8.76 2.75 4.39
C GLU A 217 7.77 3.54 5.24
N LEU A 218 7.98 3.58 6.56
CA LEU A 218 7.08 4.21 7.51
C LEU A 218 7.64 5.51 8.11
N LYS A 219 8.65 6.10 7.49
CA LYS A 219 9.35 7.30 8.00
C LYS A 219 8.41 8.45 8.39
N ASN A 220 7.27 8.55 7.72
CA ASN A 220 6.26 9.58 7.95
C ASN A 220 4.94 9.03 8.52
N CYS A 221 4.88 7.74 8.83
CA CYS A 221 3.70 7.10 9.43
C CYS A 221 3.94 6.85 10.92
N LYS A 222 2.90 7.08 11.73
CA LYS A 222 2.88 6.66 13.13
C LYS A 222 2.06 5.38 13.21
N PRO A 223 2.68 4.19 13.13
CA PRO A 223 1.94 2.95 13.16
C PRO A 223 1.33 2.72 14.55
N TYR A 224 0.18 2.06 14.59
CA TYR A 224 -0.29 1.41 15.80
C TYR A 224 0.38 0.05 15.92
N ILE A 225 0.82 -0.30 17.13
CA ILE A 225 1.48 -1.57 17.41
C ILE A 225 0.51 -2.46 18.19
N VAL A 226 0.26 -3.63 17.68
CA VAL A 226 -0.55 -4.65 18.36
C VAL A 226 0.38 -5.76 18.83
N ILE A 227 0.44 -5.97 20.15
CA ILE A 227 1.17 -7.09 20.74
C ILE A 227 0.16 -8.21 20.99
N SER A 228 0.26 -9.27 20.20
CA SER A 228 -0.62 -10.44 20.27
C SER A 228 -0.19 -11.45 21.34
N LYS A 229 -1.07 -12.41 21.65
CA LYS A 229 -0.79 -13.53 22.57
C LYS A 229 -0.45 -13.06 24.00
N THR A 230 -1.17 -12.04 24.48
CA THR A 230 -0.90 -11.44 25.80
C THR A 230 -1.93 -11.85 26.87
N GLU A 231 -2.72 -12.88 26.62
CA GLU A 231 -3.76 -13.39 27.55
C GLU A 231 -3.21 -13.72 28.94
N ALA A 232 -2.02 -14.36 28.97
CA ALA A 232 -1.35 -14.72 30.24
C ALA A 232 -0.97 -13.50 31.09
N TYR A 233 -0.92 -12.32 30.50
CA TYR A 233 -0.52 -11.08 31.17
C TYR A 233 -1.69 -10.15 31.47
N ARG A 234 -2.94 -10.57 31.20
CA ARG A 234 -4.17 -9.79 31.38
C ARG A 234 -4.23 -9.14 32.80
N HIS A 235 -3.88 -9.89 33.83
CA HIS A 235 -3.92 -9.44 35.23
C HIS A 235 -2.55 -9.06 35.80
N ASN A 236 -1.54 -8.84 34.97
CA ASN A 236 -0.20 -8.45 35.38
C ASN A 236 0.20 -7.07 34.80
N PRO A 237 -0.17 -5.96 35.49
CA PRO A 237 0.10 -4.60 34.99
C PRO A 237 1.60 -4.31 34.81
N GLN A 238 2.46 -4.89 35.65
CA GLN A 238 3.91 -4.70 35.53
C GLN A 238 4.42 -5.30 34.23
N ARG A 239 4.02 -6.52 33.90
CA ARG A 239 4.42 -7.19 32.67
C ARG A 239 3.86 -6.50 31.43
N GLN A 240 2.63 -6.02 31.51
CA GLN A 240 2.04 -5.22 30.44
C GLN A 240 2.83 -3.92 30.19
N ALA A 241 3.26 -3.23 31.25
CA ALA A 241 4.08 -2.01 31.13
C ALA A 241 5.46 -2.30 30.53
N GLU A 242 6.10 -3.43 30.91
CA GLU A 242 7.37 -3.88 30.32
C GLU A 242 7.23 -4.15 28.82
N LEU A 243 6.18 -4.88 28.41
CA LEU A 243 5.92 -5.16 27.00
C LEU A 243 5.69 -3.88 26.19
N ARG A 244 4.88 -2.94 26.71
CA ARG A 244 4.68 -1.64 26.07
C ARG A 244 5.98 -0.85 25.96
N LYS A 245 6.82 -0.89 26.99
CA LYS A 245 8.12 -0.22 26.97
C LYS A 245 9.03 -0.83 25.90
N SER A 246 9.15 -2.15 25.87
CA SER A 246 9.96 -2.87 24.87
C SER A 246 9.47 -2.58 23.44
N ALA A 247 8.16 -2.61 23.21
CA ALA A 247 7.59 -2.28 21.93
C ALA A 247 7.84 -0.80 21.54
N ALA A 248 7.69 0.13 22.49
CA ALA A 248 7.95 1.54 22.24
C ALA A 248 9.41 1.80 21.84
N GLU A 249 10.36 1.13 22.49
CA GLU A 249 11.78 1.20 22.13
C GLU A 249 12.06 0.58 20.76
N THR A 250 11.46 -0.58 20.47
CA THR A 250 11.63 -1.31 19.21
C THR A 250 11.10 -0.52 18.02
N PHE A 251 9.89 0.04 18.15
CA PHE A 251 9.19 0.72 17.07
C PHE A 251 9.37 2.23 17.09
N ASN A 252 10.25 2.75 17.94
CA ASN A 252 10.52 4.17 18.11
C ASN A 252 9.24 5.01 18.37
N VAL A 253 8.35 4.48 19.19
CA VAL A 253 7.13 5.18 19.60
C VAL A 253 7.46 6.16 20.73
N ALA A 254 7.16 7.45 20.54
CA ALA A 254 7.41 8.46 21.55
C ALA A 254 6.65 8.16 22.86
N ALA A 255 7.25 8.49 23.99
CA ALA A 255 6.73 8.13 25.32
C ALA A 255 5.29 8.60 25.56
N GLU A 256 4.92 9.75 25.00
CA GLU A 256 3.58 10.34 25.09
C GLU A 256 2.48 9.54 24.36
N TYR A 257 2.86 8.75 23.35
CA TYR A 257 1.94 7.92 22.56
C TYR A 257 1.94 6.45 22.95
N LYS A 258 2.84 6.03 23.86
CA LYS A 258 3.05 4.63 24.23
C LYS A 258 1.77 3.92 24.67
N ASP A 259 0.96 4.54 25.49
CA ASP A 259 -0.26 3.92 26.03
C ASP A 259 -1.43 3.94 25.05
N ASN A 260 -1.40 4.84 24.06
CA ASN A 260 -2.44 4.96 23.05
C ASN A 260 -2.13 4.15 21.80
N ASN A 261 -0.85 4.11 21.37
CA ASN A 261 -0.47 3.49 20.09
C ASN A 261 -0.01 2.03 20.25
N ILE A 262 0.15 1.52 21.47
CA ILE A 262 0.54 0.13 21.72
C ILE A 262 -0.60 -0.60 22.43
N ILE A 263 -1.21 -1.54 21.72
CA ILE A 263 -2.38 -2.30 22.15
C ILE A 263 -1.97 -3.73 22.43
N LEU A 264 -2.25 -4.21 23.63
CA LEU A 264 -2.07 -5.61 24.01
C LEU A 264 -3.34 -6.38 23.65
N THR A 265 -3.19 -7.51 22.96
CA THR A 265 -4.33 -8.29 22.46
C THR A 265 -4.15 -9.79 22.71
N GLY A 266 -5.27 -10.47 22.83
CA GLY A 266 -5.37 -11.91 22.89
C GLY A 266 -6.72 -12.35 22.34
N THR A 267 -6.77 -13.49 21.70
CA THR A 267 -7.97 -13.98 21.00
C THR A 267 -8.58 -15.21 21.66
N ASP A 268 -7.87 -15.86 22.57
CA ASP A 268 -8.30 -17.11 23.18
C ASP A 268 -9.26 -16.89 24.37
N ASP A 269 -9.29 -15.66 24.94
CA ASP A 269 -10.18 -15.28 26.02
C ASP A 269 -11.21 -14.25 25.53
N PRO A 270 -12.51 -14.61 25.40
CA PRO A 270 -13.56 -13.69 24.95
C PRO A 270 -13.74 -12.45 25.82
N GLU A 271 -13.51 -12.57 27.14
CA GLU A 271 -13.60 -11.41 28.04
C GLU A 271 -12.44 -10.44 27.77
N TYR A 272 -11.23 -10.97 27.55
CA TYR A 272 -10.07 -10.14 27.23
C TYR A 272 -10.27 -9.43 25.88
N VAL A 273 -10.93 -10.06 24.91
CA VAL A 273 -11.29 -9.42 23.65
C VAL A 273 -12.13 -8.16 23.89
N THR A 274 -13.07 -8.19 24.84
CA THR A 274 -13.92 -7.02 25.15
C THR A 274 -13.13 -5.86 25.76
N GLU A 275 -12.01 -6.13 26.42
CA GLU A 275 -11.16 -5.10 27.04
C GLU A 275 -10.31 -4.34 26.02
N TRP A 276 -9.68 -5.04 25.09
CA TRP A 276 -8.79 -4.39 24.11
C TRP A 276 -9.49 -3.90 22.85
N MET A 277 -10.64 -4.45 22.49
CA MET A 277 -11.39 -4.08 21.29
C MET A 277 -11.69 -2.58 21.17
N PRO A 278 -12.08 -1.84 22.23
CA PRO A 278 -12.29 -0.41 22.17
C PRO A 278 -11.02 0.38 21.79
N HIS A 279 -9.85 -0.09 22.24
CA HIS A 279 -8.56 0.54 21.91
C HIS A 279 -8.22 0.34 20.44
N LEU A 280 -8.43 -0.88 19.91
CA LEU A 280 -8.22 -1.16 18.50
C LEU A 280 -9.20 -0.37 17.60
N ARG A 281 -10.47 -0.25 18.02
CA ARG A 281 -11.47 0.54 17.28
C ARG A 281 -11.06 2.01 17.20
N ARG A 282 -10.57 2.59 18.29
CA ARG A 282 -10.01 3.95 18.26
C ARG A 282 -8.84 4.07 17.31
N ALA A 283 -7.92 3.10 17.30
CA ALA A 283 -6.81 3.07 16.35
C ALA A 283 -7.29 3.03 14.89
N ILE A 284 -8.30 2.24 14.60
CA ILE A 284 -8.91 2.17 13.26
C ILE A 284 -9.51 3.52 12.87
N ASP A 285 -10.26 4.15 13.78
CA ASP A 285 -10.89 5.45 13.54
C ASP A 285 -9.82 6.53 13.28
N ASP A 286 -8.75 6.57 14.07
CA ASP A 286 -7.63 7.50 13.88
C ASP A 286 -6.91 7.28 12.55
N LEU A 287 -6.65 6.03 12.18
CA LEU A 287 -6.00 5.69 10.92
C LEU A 287 -6.88 6.04 9.71
N ASN A 288 -8.19 5.86 9.84
CA ASN A 288 -9.16 6.26 8.81
C ASN A 288 -9.18 7.78 8.60
N PHE A 289 -8.92 8.56 9.64
CA PHE A 289 -8.89 10.03 9.55
C PHE A 289 -7.57 10.54 8.98
N SER A 290 -6.46 9.87 9.30
CA SER A 290 -5.10 10.26 8.87
C SER A 290 -4.83 10.04 7.38
N GLY A 291 -5.62 9.22 6.71
CA GLY A 291 -5.39 8.77 5.32
C GLY A 291 -5.35 9.89 4.26
N GLN A 292 -5.81 11.11 4.57
CA GLN A 292 -5.70 12.24 3.65
C GLN A 292 -4.24 12.68 3.41
N THR A 293 -3.36 12.49 4.38
CA THR A 293 -1.98 13.01 4.34
C THR A 293 -1.07 12.16 3.46
N ASN A 294 -1.40 10.88 3.23
CA ASN A 294 -0.54 9.93 2.52
C ASN A 294 -0.71 9.93 0.98
N ARG A 295 -1.66 10.69 0.43
CA ARG A 295 -1.87 10.77 -1.02
C ARG A 295 -0.62 11.26 -1.78
N TYR A 296 0.18 12.11 -1.16
CA TYR A 296 1.47 12.55 -1.71
C TYR A 296 2.48 11.40 -1.83
N LEU A 297 2.56 10.54 -0.81
CA LEU A 297 3.44 9.37 -0.82
C LEU A 297 3.01 8.36 -1.88
N GLN A 298 1.71 8.13 -2.02
CA GLN A 298 1.13 7.30 -3.10
C GLN A 298 1.52 7.81 -4.48
N LEU A 299 1.38 9.12 -4.72
CA LEU A 299 1.76 9.74 -5.99
C LEU A 299 3.27 9.65 -6.25
N THR A 300 4.09 9.86 -5.22
CA THR A 300 5.55 9.74 -5.33
C THR A 300 5.94 8.32 -5.69
N HIS A 301 5.29 7.33 -5.10
CA HIS A 301 5.52 5.93 -5.37
C HIS A 301 5.11 5.54 -6.79
N LEU A 302 3.93 5.97 -7.24
CA LEU A 302 3.47 5.80 -8.61
C LEU A 302 4.45 6.42 -9.62
N THR A 303 4.99 7.60 -9.30
CA THR A 303 6.05 8.23 -10.11
C THR A 303 7.29 7.35 -10.22
N GLY A 304 7.66 6.64 -9.13
CA GLY A 304 8.76 5.68 -9.13
C GLY A 304 8.52 4.51 -10.09
N ILE A 305 7.32 3.92 -10.05
CA ILE A 305 6.92 2.84 -10.97
C ILE A 305 7.02 3.31 -12.43
N VAL A 306 6.38 4.43 -12.74
CA VAL A 306 6.32 4.96 -14.11
C VAL A 306 7.71 5.37 -14.63
N SER A 307 8.56 5.95 -13.78
CA SER A 307 9.87 6.49 -14.20
C SER A 307 11.00 5.46 -14.23
N LYS A 308 10.91 4.36 -13.48
CA LYS A 308 11.97 3.37 -13.36
C LYS A 308 11.58 1.98 -13.85
N ASP A 309 10.48 1.46 -13.35
CA ASP A 309 10.12 0.06 -13.58
C ASP A 309 9.57 -0.17 -14.99
N LEU A 310 8.65 0.69 -15.44
CA LEU A 310 8.11 0.61 -16.79
C LEU A 310 9.18 0.78 -17.89
N PRO A 311 10.08 1.78 -17.83
CA PRO A 311 11.17 1.88 -18.82
C PRO A 311 12.09 0.67 -18.81
N ARG A 312 12.32 0.02 -17.64
CA ARG A 312 13.13 -1.19 -17.56
C ARG A 312 12.46 -2.36 -18.29
N VAL A 313 11.17 -2.59 -18.02
CA VAL A 313 10.39 -3.62 -18.71
C VAL A 313 10.35 -3.36 -20.21
N MET A 314 10.14 -2.11 -20.64
CA MET A 314 10.15 -1.72 -22.04
C MET A 314 11.49 -2.00 -22.73
N ASN A 315 12.60 -1.74 -22.05
CA ASN A 315 13.92 -2.06 -22.60
C ASN A 315 14.14 -3.58 -22.72
N MET A 316 13.67 -4.37 -21.75
CA MET A 316 13.70 -5.83 -21.87
C MET A 316 12.87 -6.32 -23.06
N LEU A 317 11.66 -5.81 -23.22
CA LEU A 317 10.80 -6.11 -24.36
C LEU A 317 11.44 -5.79 -25.69
N ARG A 318 12.01 -4.59 -25.82
CA ARG A 318 12.73 -4.19 -27.05
C ARG A 318 13.92 -5.10 -27.35
N THR A 319 14.62 -5.55 -26.30
CA THR A 319 15.75 -6.47 -26.46
C THR A 319 15.26 -7.85 -26.91
N GLN A 320 14.24 -8.40 -26.26
CA GLN A 320 13.67 -9.69 -26.62
C GLN A 320 13.04 -9.67 -28.02
N SER A 321 12.30 -8.62 -28.34
CA SER A 321 11.73 -8.42 -29.68
C SER A 321 12.82 -8.40 -30.75
N ARG A 322 13.93 -7.68 -30.54
CA ARG A 322 15.08 -7.67 -31.48
C ARG A 322 15.72 -9.04 -31.61
N LEU A 323 15.90 -9.78 -30.52
CA LEU A 323 16.44 -11.13 -30.56
C LEU A 323 15.53 -12.08 -31.37
N TYR A 324 14.21 -11.98 -31.16
CA TYR A 324 13.22 -12.74 -31.92
C TYR A 324 13.30 -12.44 -33.43
N TYR A 325 13.34 -11.16 -33.80
CA TYR A 325 13.49 -10.73 -35.17
C TYR A 325 14.79 -11.21 -35.85
N HIS A 326 15.88 -11.29 -35.09
CA HIS A 326 17.16 -11.74 -35.61
C HIS A 326 17.30 -13.26 -35.65
N SER A 327 16.53 -14.01 -34.85
CA SER A 327 16.54 -15.47 -34.84
C SER A 327 15.69 -16.07 -35.97
N ASP A 328 14.67 -15.37 -36.41
CA ASP A 328 13.75 -15.84 -37.47
C ASP A 328 14.19 -15.36 -38.85
N LYS A 329 14.94 -16.20 -39.54
CA LYS A 329 15.45 -15.94 -40.90
C LYS A 329 14.32 -16.03 -41.92
N GLY A 330 13.45 -15.04 -41.99
CA GLY A 330 12.71 -14.80 -43.22
C GLY A 330 11.21 -15.04 -43.19
N GLY A 331 10.51 -14.93 -42.10
CA GLY A 331 9.05 -14.89 -42.08
C GLY A 331 8.53 -13.48 -41.87
N GLN A 332 7.73 -12.96 -42.80
CA GLN A 332 6.76 -11.91 -42.46
C GLN A 332 5.70 -12.55 -41.57
N ASP A 333 5.93 -12.50 -40.25
CA ASP A 333 5.00 -13.11 -39.31
C ASP A 333 4.11 -12.02 -38.71
N ASP A 334 2.78 -12.23 -38.77
CA ASP A 334 1.76 -11.33 -38.19
C ASP A 334 2.03 -11.02 -36.70
N GLY A 335 2.68 -11.93 -35.96
CA GLY A 335 3.02 -11.77 -34.56
C GLY A 335 3.97 -10.60 -34.28
N SER A 336 4.89 -10.30 -35.20
CA SER A 336 5.85 -9.21 -35.05
C SER A 336 5.19 -7.83 -35.20
N GLN A 337 4.20 -7.74 -36.08
CA GLN A 337 3.45 -6.51 -36.31
C GLN A 337 2.52 -6.24 -35.10
N VAL A 338 1.85 -7.25 -34.59
CA VAL A 338 1.00 -7.16 -33.38
C VAL A 338 1.82 -6.70 -32.16
N LEU A 339 3.03 -7.23 -32.00
CA LEU A 339 3.92 -6.80 -30.91
C LEU A 339 4.38 -5.35 -31.08
N ALA A 340 4.73 -4.93 -32.32
CA ALA A 340 5.14 -3.56 -32.61
C ALA A 340 3.99 -2.57 -32.33
N GLU A 341 2.78 -2.87 -32.75
CA GLU A 341 1.58 -2.08 -32.48
C GLU A 341 1.26 -2.01 -30.98
N ALA A 342 1.36 -3.14 -30.26
CA ALA A 342 1.14 -3.18 -28.82
C ALA A 342 2.19 -2.36 -28.05
N LEU A 343 3.45 -2.39 -28.47
CA LEU A 343 4.53 -1.57 -27.91
C LEU A 343 4.29 -0.08 -28.14
N GLU A 344 3.84 0.32 -29.33
CA GLU A 344 3.54 1.72 -29.67
C GLU A 344 2.36 2.25 -28.83
N VAL A 345 1.29 1.46 -28.69
CA VAL A 345 0.14 1.78 -27.84
C VAL A 345 0.58 1.93 -26.39
N PHE A 346 1.45 1.05 -25.90
CA PHE A 346 1.95 1.10 -24.54
C PHE A 346 2.85 2.32 -24.31
N ASP A 347 3.81 2.59 -25.21
CA ASP A 347 4.69 3.77 -25.12
C ASP A 347 3.87 5.07 -25.13
N THR A 348 2.83 5.15 -25.95
CA THR A 348 1.92 6.29 -25.99
C THR A 348 1.19 6.46 -24.66
N ALA A 349 0.62 5.39 -24.12
CA ALA A 349 -0.08 5.45 -22.82
C ALA A 349 0.84 5.85 -21.66
N VAL A 350 2.09 5.36 -21.64
CA VAL A 350 3.10 5.74 -20.64
C VAL A 350 3.49 7.21 -20.78
N GLN A 351 3.67 7.70 -22.01
CA GLN A 351 4.03 9.09 -22.26
C GLN A 351 2.91 10.05 -21.87
N GLU A 352 1.67 9.75 -22.21
CA GLU A 352 0.49 10.51 -21.82
C GLU A 352 0.36 10.58 -20.29
N LEU A 353 0.51 9.45 -19.59
CA LEU A 353 0.50 9.40 -18.13
C LEU A 353 1.58 10.29 -17.52
N ARG A 354 2.82 10.22 -18.07
CA ARG A 354 3.95 11.03 -17.60
C ARG A 354 3.71 12.52 -17.78
N ASP A 355 3.22 12.93 -18.94
CA ASP A 355 2.99 14.33 -19.29
C ASP A 355 1.86 14.92 -18.44
N GLU A 356 0.77 14.18 -18.29
CA GLU A 356 -0.34 14.63 -17.46
C GLU A 356 0.01 14.67 -15.98
N HIS A 357 0.73 13.67 -15.46
CA HIS A 357 1.22 13.68 -14.08
C HIS A 357 2.14 14.87 -13.83
N THR A 358 3.08 15.13 -14.74
CA THR A 358 3.99 16.28 -14.66
C THR A 358 3.21 17.60 -14.64
N LYS A 359 2.18 17.73 -15.48
CA LYS A 359 1.31 18.90 -15.54
C LYS A 359 0.52 19.07 -14.23
N LYS A 360 -0.05 17.98 -13.68
CA LYS A 360 -0.79 18.01 -12.40
C LYS A 360 0.09 18.40 -11.23
N VAL A 361 1.31 17.86 -11.15
CA VAL A 361 2.27 18.22 -10.10
C VAL A 361 2.63 19.70 -10.19
N LYS A 362 2.93 20.23 -11.38
CA LYS A 362 3.20 21.67 -11.58
C LYS A 362 2.02 22.53 -11.17
N MET A 363 0.80 22.13 -11.54
CA MET A 363 -0.41 22.86 -11.14
C MET A 363 -0.68 22.81 -9.64
N CYS A 364 -0.43 21.66 -8.99
CA CYS A 364 -0.57 21.50 -7.54
C CYS A 364 0.43 22.41 -6.80
N ILE A 365 1.69 22.38 -7.22
CA ILE A 365 2.73 23.27 -6.67
C ILE A 365 2.34 24.75 -6.83
N ALA A 366 1.90 25.15 -8.02
CA ALA A 366 1.47 26.53 -8.27
C ALA A 366 0.28 26.94 -7.37
N LYS A 367 -0.75 26.09 -7.27
CA LYS A 367 -1.91 26.36 -6.40
C LYS A 367 -1.51 26.44 -4.91
N THR A 368 -0.65 25.52 -4.46
CA THR A 368 -0.15 25.53 -3.07
C THR A 368 0.66 26.78 -2.79
N PHE A 369 1.51 27.20 -3.73
CA PHE A 369 2.29 28.43 -3.62
C PHE A 369 1.37 29.67 -3.56
N GLU A 370 0.37 29.78 -4.44
CA GLU A 370 -0.57 30.90 -4.41
C GLU A 370 -1.43 30.90 -3.14
N ALA A 371 -1.84 29.74 -2.64
CA ALA A 371 -2.57 29.63 -1.39
C ALA A 371 -1.72 30.03 -0.18
N ALA A 372 -0.46 29.60 -0.13
CA ALA A 372 0.49 29.98 0.91
C ALA A 372 0.79 31.48 0.88
N LYS A 373 0.99 32.05 -0.33
CA LYS A 373 1.18 33.48 -0.53
C LYS A 373 -0.03 34.28 -0.05
N ALA A 374 -1.25 33.89 -0.46
CA ALA A 374 -2.48 34.56 -0.04
C ALA A 374 -2.72 34.44 1.48
N ASN A 375 -2.29 33.35 2.11
CA ASN A 375 -2.36 33.18 3.55
C ASN A 375 -1.36 34.08 4.28
N MET A 376 -0.15 34.18 3.74
CA MET A 376 0.90 35.06 4.24
C MET A 376 0.49 36.53 4.12
N ASP A 377 -0.02 36.93 2.96
CA ASP A 377 -0.50 38.31 2.73
C ASP A 377 -1.65 38.68 3.69
N ARG A 378 -2.59 37.76 3.92
CA ARG A 378 -3.70 37.99 4.89
C ARG A 378 -3.21 38.17 6.33
N ARG A 379 -2.23 37.40 6.76
CA ARG A 379 -1.65 37.50 8.10
C ARG A 379 -0.84 38.77 8.25
N LEU A 380 -0.03 39.12 7.24
CA LEU A 380 0.77 40.34 7.22
C LEU A 380 -0.07 41.62 7.23
N VAL A 381 -1.16 41.67 6.43
CA VAL A 381 -2.11 42.79 6.45
C VAL A 381 -2.78 42.94 7.81
N LYS A 382 -3.09 41.81 8.47
CA LYS A 382 -3.74 41.83 9.79
C LYS A 382 -2.81 42.31 10.91
N GLU A 383 -1.49 42.06 10.78
CA GLU A 383 -0.54 42.41 11.84
C GLU A 383 0.24 43.71 11.58
N HIS A 384 0.45 44.11 10.31
CA HIS A 384 1.42 45.17 9.94
C HIS A 384 0.96 46.12 8.83
N GLU A 385 -0.33 46.22 8.53
CA GLU A 385 -0.89 47.13 7.50
C GLU A 385 -0.28 47.00 6.08
N GLY A 386 0.34 45.87 5.77
CA GLY A 386 0.78 45.54 4.43
C GLY A 386 2.22 45.01 4.30
N PHE A 387 2.40 44.15 3.31
CA PHE A 387 3.64 43.44 3.04
C PHE A 387 4.86 44.37 2.75
N ALA A 388 4.62 45.48 2.09
CA ALA A 388 5.69 46.41 1.74
C ALA A 388 6.29 47.13 2.97
N ASN A 389 5.44 47.56 3.91
CA ASN A 389 5.88 48.16 5.17
C ASN A 389 6.55 47.14 6.09
N TRP A 390 6.13 45.91 6.04
CA TRP A 390 6.70 44.84 6.82
C TRP A 390 8.12 44.46 6.33
N ILE A 391 8.35 44.33 5.01
CA ILE A 391 9.69 44.10 4.45
C ILE A 391 10.63 45.24 4.81
N SER A 392 10.19 46.47 4.70
CA SER A 392 11.00 47.63 5.09
C SER A 392 11.44 47.57 6.56
N ASN A 393 10.53 47.17 7.44
CA ASN A 393 10.80 46.99 8.87
C ASN A 393 11.63 45.73 9.20
N ALA A 394 11.55 44.66 8.36
CA ALA A 394 12.31 43.42 8.56
C ALA A 394 13.79 43.54 8.22
N PHE A 395 14.17 44.50 7.41
CA PHE A 395 15.59 44.78 7.13
C PHE A 395 16.28 45.56 8.24
N ASP A 396 15.52 46.22 9.12
CA ASP A 396 16.05 47.09 10.20
C ASP A 396 16.17 46.37 11.56
N THR A 397 15.92 45.06 11.68
CA THR A 397 15.67 44.48 12.99
C THR A 397 16.37 43.16 13.33
N THR A 398 16.62 43.03 14.60
CA THR A 398 17.09 42.00 15.52
C THR A 398 16.59 40.55 15.26
N SER A 399 17.27 39.57 15.86
CA SER A 399 17.03 38.12 15.77
C SER A 399 15.58 37.67 16.05
N GLU A 400 14.81 38.47 16.77
CA GLU A 400 13.41 38.21 17.15
C GLU A 400 12.45 38.29 15.95
N THR A 401 12.68 39.23 15.05
CA THR A 401 11.85 39.41 13.85
C THR A 401 12.10 38.31 12.82
N LYS A 402 13.35 37.81 12.74
CA LYS A 402 13.69 36.65 11.91
C LYS A 402 12.99 35.37 12.41
N GLY A 403 12.92 35.17 13.72
CA GLY A 403 12.22 34.04 14.32
C GLY A 403 10.70 34.07 14.04
N LYS A 404 10.08 35.24 14.19
CA LYS A 404 8.65 35.42 13.84
C LYS A 404 8.38 35.23 12.36
N LEU A 405 9.27 35.64 11.48
CA LEU A 405 9.18 35.43 10.04
C LEU A 405 9.26 33.93 9.68
N GLN A 406 10.24 33.23 10.25
CA GLN A 406 10.39 31.78 10.03
C GLN A 406 9.16 31.00 10.50
N GLN A 407 8.60 31.37 11.65
CA GLN A 407 7.39 30.75 12.18
C GLN A 407 6.19 31.04 11.28
N LEU A 408 6.04 32.26 10.79
CA LEU A 408 4.95 32.68 9.89
C LEU A 408 5.02 31.96 8.53
N VAL A 409 6.22 31.74 8.02
CA VAL A 409 6.47 30.93 6.81
C VAL A 409 6.15 29.45 7.06
N GLN A 410 6.59 28.89 8.18
CA GLN A 410 6.29 27.50 8.56
C GLN A 410 4.80 27.26 8.77
N ASP A 411 4.09 28.18 9.42
CA ASP A 411 2.64 28.08 9.67
C ASP A 411 1.78 28.34 8.42
N SER A 412 2.39 28.81 7.34
CA SER A 412 1.70 29.14 6.08
C SER A 412 1.85 28.05 5.01
N TRP A 413 2.73 27.07 5.25
CA TRP A 413 2.95 25.88 4.45
C TRP A 413 2.27 24.67 5.09
#